data_5d2110c5977ddda652c90328b967cf3f
#
_entry.id   5d2110c5977ddda652c90328b967cf3f
#
_cell.length_a   1.000
_cell.length_b   1.000
_cell.length_c   1.000
_cell.angle_alpha   90.00
_cell.angle_beta   90.00
_cell.angle_gamma   90.00
#
_symmetry.space_group_name_H-M   'P 1'
#
loop_
_entity.id
_entity.type
_entity.pdbx_description
1 polymer ?
#
loop_
_entity_poly.entity_id
_entity_poly.type
_entity_poly.pdbx_seq_one_letter_code
_entity_poly.pdbx_strand_id
1 'polypeptide(L)'
;MKLAFLVGAFVAVLLAVPAMSLARTHATPTPSPSPPIADPAITQIARQQFVQWQAGIVNKSLYAAPVQVQLTDEKINNTSTELAKLGALTSTVYVGRWLNPDFPAGTNGYIYQMRCVEGNVYLWLALDAQGKLATVFFKNRFDLENVTPTPSATPGGPALRGVRSTF
;
A
#
# COMPACT_ATOMS: atom_id res chain seq x y z
N MET A 1 42.75 -72.35 17.58
CA MET A 1 42.54 -73.55 16.73
C MET A 1 41.12 -73.60 16.21
N LYS A 2 41.03 -73.82 14.84
CA LYS A 2 39.83 -74.22 14.06
C LYS A 2 38.64 -73.16 14.00
N LEU A 3 38.65 -72.41 12.97
CA LEU A 3 37.86 -72.35 11.70
C LEU A 3 36.57 -73.14 11.68
N ALA A 4 35.45 -72.46 11.46
CA ALA A 4 34.33 -72.99 10.71
C ALA A 4 33.62 -71.85 9.94
N PHE A 5 33.76 -71.94 8.62
CA PHE A 5 33.05 -71.15 7.62
C PHE A 5 31.56 -71.58 7.59
N LEU A 6 30.65 -70.63 7.54
CA LEU A 6 29.27 -70.91 7.17
C LEU A 6 28.87 -69.86 6.09
N VAL A 7 28.78 -70.42 4.87
CA VAL A 7 28.34 -69.74 3.67
C VAL A 7 26.81 -69.64 3.74
N GLY A 8 26.25 -68.45 3.86
CA GLY A 8 24.82 -68.21 3.78
C GLY A 8 24.49 -67.45 2.48
N ALA A 9 23.82 -68.14 1.58
CA ALA A 9 23.34 -67.58 0.30
C ALA A 9 22.25 -66.57 0.55
N PHE A 10 22.50 -65.30 0.19
CA PHE A 10 21.47 -64.24 0.17
C PHE A 10 20.79 -64.24 -1.20
N VAL A 11 19.53 -64.66 -1.24
CA VAL A 11 18.63 -64.49 -2.40
C VAL A 11 18.21 -63.04 -2.47
N ALA A 12 18.68 -62.30 -3.46
CA ALA A 12 18.23 -60.94 -3.72
C ALA A 12 16.90 -60.92 -4.43
N VAL A 13 15.84 -60.61 -3.70
CA VAL A 13 14.53 -60.30 -4.28
C VAL A 13 14.53 -58.84 -4.73
N LEU A 14 14.62 -58.62 -6.05
CA LEU A 14 14.39 -57.29 -6.65
C LEU A 14 12.91 -56.94 -6.63
N LEU A 15 12.51 -56.12 -5.68
CA LEU A 15 11.23 -55.47 -5.68
C LEU A 15 11.30 -54.21 -6.61
N ALA A 16 10.75 -54.33 -7.79
CA ALA A 16 10.53 -53.20 -8.68
C ALA A 16 9.44 -52.29 -8.10
N VAL A 17 9.87 -51.16 -7.52
CA VAL A 17 8.96 -50.09 -7.07
C VAL A 17 8.60 -49.23 -8.28
N PRO A 18 7.34 -49.11 -8.70
CA PRO A 18 6.96 -48.17 -9.75
C PRO A 18 7.18 -46.72 -9.23
N ALA A 19 8.05 -45.98 -9.87
CA ALA A 19 8.25 -44.56 -9.62
C ALA A 19 7.00 -43.78 -10.05
N MET A 20 6.11 -43.51 -9.09
CA MET A 20 5.05 -42.52 -9.29
C MET A 20 5.70 -41.15 -9.40
N SER A 21 5.85 -40.67 -10.63
CA SER A 21 6.23 -39.29 -10.93
C SER A 21 5.10 -38.37 -10.45
N LEU A 22 5.25 -37.83 -9.24
CA LEU A 22 4.44 -36.72 -8.75
C LEU A 22 4.79 -35.50 -9.63
N ALA A 23 3.98 -35.26 -10.65
CA ALA A 23 4.02 -34.01 -11.41
C ALA A 23 3.77 -32.87 -10.41
N ARG A 24 4.84 -32.22 -9.96
CA ARG A 24 4.75 -30.95 -9.24
C ARG A 24 4.18 -29.93 -10.21
N THR A 25 2.87 -29.67 -10.11
CA THR A 25 2.27 -28.49 -10.70
C THR A 25 2.95 -27.28 -10.08
N HIS A 26 3.88 -26.67 -10.81
CA HIS A 26 4.41 -25.37 -10.45
C HIS A 26 3.24 -24.39 -10.52
N ALA A 27 2.70 -24.03 -9.36
CA ALA A 27 1.78 -22.92 -9.26
C ALA A 27 2.52 -21.69 -9.81
N THR A 28 2.05 -21.16 -10.93
CA THR A 28 2.55 -19.89 -11.48
C THR A 28 2.37 -18.84 -10.39
N PRO A 29 3.42 -18.11 -9.97
CA PRO A 29 3.29 -17.10 -8.95
C PRO A 29 2.27 -16.08 -9.43
N THR A 30 1.19 -15.92 -8.68
CA THR A 30 0.20 -14.87 -8.91
C THR A 30 0.94 -13.54 -8.84
N PRO A 31 0.87 -12.68 -9.87
CA PRO A 31 1.55 -11.39 -9.82
C PRO A 31 1.06 -10.62 -8.61
N SER A 32 2.00 -10.25 -7.75
CA SER A 32 1.71 -9.38 -6.61
C SER A 32 1.17 -8.06 -7.13
N PRO A 33 0.06 -7.52 -6.57
CA PRO A 33 -0.47 -6.26 -7.04
C PRO A 33 0.62 -5.19 -6.93
N SER A 34 0.91 -4.54 -8.05
CA SER A 34 1.83 -3.40 -8.05
C SER A 34 1.31 -2.33 -7.11
N PRO A 35 2.16 -1.71 -6.28
CA PRO A 35 1.73 -0.63 -5.42
C PRO A 35 1.10 0.49 -6.25
N PRO A 36 0.07 1.18 -5.73
CA PRO A 36 -0.58 2.26 -6.44
C PRO A 36 0.45 3.35 -6.81
N ILE A 37 0.45 3.76 -8.06
CA ILE A 37 1.37 4.80 -8.55
C ILE A 37 0.81 6.16 -8.16
N ALA A 38 1.57 6.92 -7.40
CA ALA A 38 1.24 8.30 -7.05
C ALA A 38 1.58 9.26 -8.20
N ASP A 39 0.80 10.32 -8.34
CA ASP A 39 1.23 11.47 -9.11
C ASP A 39 2.45 12.12 -8.42
N PRO A 40 3.60 12.29 -9.13
CA PRO A 40 4.80 12.89 -8.55
C PRO A 40 4.57 14.30 -8.01
N ALA A 41 3.73 15.12 -8.66
CA ALA A 41 3.40 16.46 -8.21
C ALA A 41 2.66 16.46 -6.89
N ILE A 42 1.69 15.56 -6.73
CA ILE A 42 0.93 15.41 -5.47
C ILE A 42 1.84 14.86 -4.35
N THR A 43 2.73 13.94 -4.69
CA THR A 43 3.73 13.43 -3.72
C THR A 43 4.65 14.53 -3.22
N GLN A 44 5.07 15.45 -4.10
CA GLN A 44 5.86 16.60 -3.71
C GLN A 44 5.08 17.56 -2.79
N ILE A 45 3.80 17.82 -3.08
CA ILE A 45 2.92 18.60 -2.20
C ILE A 45 2.82 17.94 -0.83
N ALA A 46 2.56 16.64 -0.77
CA ALA A 46 2.45 15.90 0.49
C ALA A 46 3.74 16.02 1.33
N ARG A 47 4.89 15.86 0.68
CA ARG A 47 6.20 16.02 1.34
C ARG A 47 6.42 17.42 1.88
N GLN A 48 6.14 18.45 1.06
CA GLN A 48 6.25 19.85 1.49
C GLN A 48 5.35 20.17 2.66
N GLN A 49 4.10 19.74 2.60
CA GLN A 49 3.15 19.96 3.69
C GLN A 49 3.64 19.31 4.98
N PHE A 50 4.08 18.05 4.95
CA PHE A 50 4.61 17.40 6.13
C PHE A 50 5.77 18.18 6.75
N VAL A 51 6.76 18.58 5.95
CA VAL A 51 7.94 19.32 6.44
C VAL A 51 7.54 20.68 7.02
N GLN A 52 6.62 21.41 6.36
CA GLN A 52 6.12 22.69 6.86
C GLN A 52 5.39 22.56 8.19
N TRP A 53 4.52 21.57 8.32
CA TRP A 53 3.81 21.28 9.56
C TRP A 53 4.76 20.83 10.66
N GLN A 54 5.74 20.01 10.36
CA GLN A 54 6.76 19.57 11.32
C GLN A 54 7.60 20.74 11.83
N ALA A 55 7.90 21.70 10.96
CA ALA A 55 8.64 22.90 11.30
C ALA A 55 7.78 23.99 11.98
N GLY A 56 6.46 23.84 12.02
CA GLY A 56 5.54 24.88 12.50
C GLY A 56 5.43 26.09 11.57
N ILE A 57 5.88 25.98 10.32
CA ILE A 57 5.90 27.06 9.33
C ILE A 57 4.90 26.73 8.21
N VAL A 58 3.61 26.89 8.50
CA VAL A 58 2.54 26.56 7.56
C VAL A 58 2.17 27.78 6.72
N ASN A 59 2.30 27.66 5.39
CA ASN A 59 1.84 28.69 4.48
C ASN A 59 0.32 28.61 4.27
N LYS A 60 -0.42 29.41 5.03
CA LYS A 60 -1.89 29.43 4.99
C LYS A 60 -2.47 29.75 3.62
N SER A 61 -1.75 30.46 2.73
CA SER A 61 -2.25 30.82 1.39
C SER A 61 -2.43 29.64 0.44
N LEU A 62 -1.82 28.49 0.74
CA LEU A 62 -1.97 27.26 -0.03
C LEU A 62 -3.29 26.54 0.26
N TYR A 63 -3.97 26.93 1.32
CA TYR A 63 -5.21 26.28 1.76
C TYR A 63 -6.46 27.00 1.21
N ALA A 64 -7.54 26.28 1.04
CA ALA A 64 -8.84 26.82 0.72
C ALA A 64 -9.32 27.77 1.84
N ALA A 65 -10.04 28.84 1.48
CA ALA A 65 -10.42 29.89 2.41
C ALA A 65 -11.09 29.40 3.71
N PRO A 66 -12.03 28.42 3.68
CA PRO A 66 -12.64 27.90 4.90
C PRO A 66 -11.62 27.23 5.84
N VAL A 67 -10.58 26.63 5.28
CA VAL A 67 -9.54 25.93 6.07
C VAL A 67 -8.56 26.94 6.67
N GLN A 68 -8.25 28.03 5.95
CA GLN A 68 -7.35 29.07 6.48
C GLN A 68 -7.82 29.61 7.84
N VAL A 69 -9.12 29.82 7.99
CA VAL A 69 -9.73 30.32 9.24
C VAL A 69 -9.54 29.32 10.39
N GLN A 70 -9.51 28.03 10.11
CA GLN A 70 -9.35 26.96 11.10
C GLN A 70 -7.88 26.70 11.46
N LEU A 71 -6.93 27.24 10.70
CA LEU A 71 -5.51 27.11 10.94
C LEU A 71 -5.01 28.15 11.95
N THR A 72 -5.34 27.95 13.21
CA THR A 72 -4.84 28.80 14.29
C THR A 72 -3.36 28.48 14.58
N ASP A 73 -2.63 29.46 15.08
CA ASP A 73 -1.20 29.27 15.43
C ASP A 73 -1.05 28.25 16.56
N GLU A 74 -2.00 28.18 17.49
CA GLU A 74 -2.04 27.16 18.52
C GLU A 74 -2.12 25.74 17.92
N LYS A 75 -3.03 25.52 16.97
CA LYS A 75 -3.17 24.23 16.29
C LYS A 75 -1.93 23.84 15.52
N ILE A 76 -1.30 24.82 14.85
CA ILE A 76 -0.05 24.59 14.12
C ILE A 76 1.07 24.20 15.09
N ASN A 77 1.24 24.93 16.19
CA ASN A 77 2.28 24.67 17.18
C ASN A 77 2.09 23.31 17.89
N ASN A 78 0.85 22.96 18.28
CA ASN A 78 0.56 21.68 18.89
C ASN A 78 0.87 20.52 17.93
N THR A 79 0.44 20.64 16.69
CA THR A 79 0.72 19.62 15.67
C THR A 79 2.22 19.52 15.37
N SER A 80 2.91 20.65 15.22
CA SER A 80 4.37 20.70 15.01
C SER A 80 5.13 19.97 16.13
N THR A 81 4.77 20.24 17.39
CA THR A 81 5.38 19.60 18.56
C THR A 81 5.25 18.07 18.50
N GLU A 82 4.07 17.55 18.11
CA GLU A 82 3.88 16.11 17.98
C GLU A 82 4.64 15.52 16.79
N LEU A 83 4.63 16.20 15.65
CA LEU A 83 5.35 15.75 14.46
C LEU A 83 6.87 15.81 14.63
N ALA A 84 7.38 16.79 15.37
CA ALA A 84 8.82 16.91 15.63
C ALA A 84 9.39 15.70 16.40
N LYS A 85 8.59 15.04 17.23
CA LYS A 85 8.99 13.81 17.94
C LYS A 85 9.31 12.65 17.02
N LEU A 86 8.82 12.68 15.78
CA LEU A 86 9.06 11.62 14.79
C LEU A 86 10.45 11.71 14.15
N GLY A 87 11.18 12.81 14.37
CA GLY A 87 12.49 13.03 13.76
C GLY A 87 12.41 13.33 12.25
N ALA A 88 13.54 13.27 11.57
CA ALA A 88 13.64 13.63 10.18
C ALA A 88 12.82 12.69 9.26
N LEU A 89 12.17 13.25 8.24
CA LEU A 89 11.46 12.49 7.20
C LEU A 89 12.47 11.71 6.34
N THR A 90 12.33 10.40 6.28
CA THR A 90 13.19 9.50 5.50
C THR A 90 12.57 9.10 4.16
N SER A 91 11.25 8.88 4.13
CA SER A 91 10.54 8.56 2.88
C SER A 91 9.05 8.91 2.95
N THR A 92 8.47 9.11 1.76
CA THR A 92 7.05 9.39 1.56
C THR A 92 6.48 8.30 0.67
N VAL A 93 5.52 7.52 1.17
CA VAL A 93 4.94 6.39 0.46
C VAL A 93 3.45 6.67 0.20
N TYR A 94 3.05 6.65 -1.05
CA TYR A 94 1.63 6.75 -1.40
C TYR A 94 0.90 5.48 -0.99
N VAL A 95 -0.20 5.63 -0.27
CA VAL A 95 -1.01 4.51 0.23
C VAL A 95 -2.25 4.30 -0.62
N GLY A 96 -2.89 5.37 -1.06
CA GLY A 96 -4.09 5.29 -1.87
C GLY A 96 -4.89 6.58 -1.92
N ARG A 97 -6.03 6.51 -2.59
CA ARG A 97 -6.99 7.63 -2.61
C ARG A 97 -7.82 7.66 -1.34
N TRP A 98 -8.08 8.86 -0.86
CA TRP A 98 -9.05 9.10 0.19
C TRP A 98 -10.37 9.52 -0.43
N LEU A 99 -11.38 8.68 -0.27
CA LEU A 99 -12.75 9.00 -0.66
C LEU A 99 -13.52 9.44 0.58
N ASN A 100 -14.09 10.63 0.52
CA ASN A 100 -14.99 11.13 1.54
C ASN A 100 -16.24 11.65 0.82
N PRO A 101 -17.43 11.12 1.13
CA PRO A 101 -18.69 11.56 0.52
C PRO A 101 -19.02 13.04 0.79
N ASP A 102 -18.46 13.60 1.86
CA ASP A 102 -18.65 15.00 2.24
C ASP A 102 -17.73 15.97 1.49
N PHE A 103 -16.87 15.45 0.61
CA PHE A 103 -16.04 16.33 -0.19
C PHE A 103 -16.86 17.11 -1.22
N PRO A 104 -16.61 18.43 -1.34
CA PRO A 104 -17.16 19.20 -2.45
C PRO A 104 -16.78 18.61 -3.81
N ALA A 105 -17.63 18.80 -4.80
CA ALA A 105 -17.37 18.33 -6.16
C ALA A 105 -16.00 18.84 -6.66
N GLY A 106 -15.22 17.95 -7.29
CA GLY A 106 -13.88 18.26 -7.78
C GLY A 106 -12.76 18.15 -6.75
N THR A 107 -13.08 17.82 -5.49
CA THR A 107 -12.06 17.56 -4.45
C THR A 107 -11.51 16.16 -4.60
N ASN A 108 -10.18 16.05 -4.58
CA ASN A 108 -9.46 14.78 -4.65
C ASN A 108 -8.64 14.54 -3.38
N GLY A 109 -8.89 13.41 -2.72
CA GLY A 109 -8.21 13.00 -1.51
C GLY A 109 -7.09 11.99 -1.76
N TYR A 110 -6.03 12.09 -0.96
CA TYR A 110 -4.83 11.27 -1.04
C TYR A 110 -4.34 10.90 0.35
N ILE A 111 -3.76 9.71 0.48
CA ILE A 111 -3.19 9.22 1.73
C ILE A 111 -1.74 8.86 1.48
N TYR A 112 -0.88 9.37 2.33
CA TYR A 112 0.56 9.07 2.33
C TYR A 112 1.01 8.58 3.69
N GLN A 113 1.90 7.59 3.70
CA GLN A 113 2.68 7.23 4.88
C GLN A 113 3.98 8.05 4.87
N MET A 114 4.14 8.87 5.86
CA MET A 114 5.37 9.64 6.11
C MET A 114 6.23 8.82 7.06
N ARG A 115 7.33 8.30 6.57
CA ARG A 115 8.28 7.51 7.37
C ARG A 115 9.38 8.43 7.87
N CYS A 116 9.54 8.46 9.18
CA CYS A 116 10.54 9.27 9.85
C CYS A 116 11.52 8.37 10.62
N VAL A 117 12.58 8.96 11.16
CA VAL A 117 13.62 8.23 11.91
C VAL A 117 13.04 7.52 13.14
N GLU A 118 12.16 8.21 13.90
CA GLU A 118 11.62 7.71 15.18
C GLU A 118 10.21 7.12 15.05
N GLY A 119 9.62 7.08 13.84
CA GLY A 119 8.30 6.51 13.65
C GLY A 119 7.62 6.89 12.34
N ASN A 120 6.33 6.55 12.24
CA ASN A 120 5.54 6.82 11.05
C ASN A 120 4.26 7.55 11.41
N VAL A 121 3.78 8.38 10.48
CA VAL A 121 2.47 9.00 10.55
C VAL A 121 1.81 8.96 9.18
N TYR A 122 0.49 8.88 9.13
CA TYR A 122 -0.27 8.97 7.89
C TYR A 122 -0.73 10.40 7.69
N LEU A 123 -0.35 10.97 6.55
CA LEU A 123 -0.83 12.25 6.07
C LEU A 123 -2.03 12.01 5.16
N TRP A 124 -3.17 12.56 5.53
CA TRP A 124 -4.38 12.61 4.73
C TRP A 124 -4.53 14.01 4.21
N LEU A 125 -4.49 14.21 2.91
CA LEU A 125 -4.66 15.51 2.28
C LEU A 125 -5.71 15.46 1.18
N ALA A 126 -6.42 16.56 1.00
CA ALA A 126 -7.32 16.73 -0.13
C ALA A 126 -7.04 18.07 -0.83
N LEU A 127 -7.13 18.06 -2.14
CA LEU A 127 -7.02 19.23 -3.01
C LEU A 127 -8.37 19.53 -3.62
N ASP A 128 -8.78 20.78 -3.61
CA ASP A 128 -9.97 21.24 -4.33
C ASP A 128 -9.74 21.33 -5.85
N ALA A 129 -10.78 21.71 -6.59
CA ALA A 129 -10.73 21.85 -8.05
C ALA A 129 -9.72 22.92 -8.52
N GLN A 130 -9.31 23.83 -7.65
CA GLN A 130 -8.32 24.88 -7.90
C GLN A 130 -6.91 24.47 -7.46
N GLY A 131 -6.74 23.25 -6.96
CA GLY A 131 -5.47 22.74 -6.44
C GLY A 131 -5.08 23.30 -5.06
N LYS A 132 -6.01 23.94 -4.34
CA LYS A 132 -5.79 24.37 -2.96
C LYS A 132 -6.01 23.22 -1.99
N LEU A 133 -5.33 23.26 -0.87
CA LEU A 133 -5.52 22.27 0.20
C LEU A 133 -6.88 22.47 0.87
N ALA A 134 -7.82 21.59 0.56
CA ALA A 134 -9.16 21.56 1.14
C ALA A 134 -9.13 20.95 2.54
N THR A 135 -8.17 20.10 2.83
CA THR A 135 -7.96 19.54 4.17
C THR A 135 -6.59 18.87 4.32
N VAL A 136 -6.07 18.83 5.55
CA VAL A 136 -4.86 18.11 5.93
C VAL A 136 -5.07 17.51 7.33
N PHE A 137 -4.82 16.21 7.46
CA PHE A 137 -4.82 15.52 8.76
C PHE A 137 -3.57 14.66 8.92
N PHE A 138 -3.17 14.49 10.18
CA PHE A 138 -2.15 13.53 10.58
C PHE A 138 -2.76 12.48 11.51
N LYS A 139 -2.60 11.19 11.17
CA LYS A 139 -3.12 10.07 11.97
C LYS A 139 -2.03 9.06 12.24
N ASN A 140 -1.99 8.55 13.46
CA ASN A 140 -1.03 7.51 13.84
C ASN A 140 -1.41 6.12 13.32
N ARG A 141 -2.68 5.93 12.94
CA ARG A 141 -3.21 4.66 12.42
C ARG A 141 -3.82 4.85 11.04
N PHE A 142 -3.74 3.81 10.24
CA PHE A 142 -4.39 3.72 8.96
C PHE A 142 -5.75 3.06 9.12
N ASP A 143 -6.83 3.83 8.96
CA ASP A 143 -8.20 3.33 9.00
C ASP A 143 -8.66 3.00 7.58
N LEU A 144 -8.90 1.71 7.31
CA LEU A 144 -9.28 1.21 5.97
C LEU A 144 -10.71 1.60 5.56
N GLU A 145 -11.56 2.04 6.48
CA GLU A 145 -12.98 2.32 6.22
C GLU A 145 -13.21 3.39 5.14
N ASN A 146 -12.25 4.28 4.93
CA ASN A 146 -12.33 5.37 3.95
C ASN A 146 -11.35 5.21 2.76
N VAL A 147 -10.82 4.01 2.55
CA VAL A 147 -9.90 3.73 1.44
C VAL A 147 -10.59 2.81 0.45
N THR A 148 -10.83 3.31 -0.76
CA THR A 148 -11.24 2.41 -1.84
C THR A 148 -9.98 1.73 -2.38
N PRO A 149 -9.90 0.39 -2.33
CA PRO A 149 -8.86 -0.31 -3.06
C PRO A 149 -9.01 0.05 -4.55
N THR A 150 -7.94 0.47 -5.17
CA THR A 150 -7.90 0.60 -6.64
C THR A 150 -8.34 -0.73 -7.21
N PRO A 151 -9.41 -0.80 -8.05
CA PRO A 151 -9.83 -2.06 -8.63
C PRO A 151 -8.65 -2.64 -9.41
N SER A 152 -8.16 -3.80 -8.99
CA SER A 152 -7.28 -4.62 -9.82
C SER A 152 -8.01 -4.82 -11.15
N ALA A 153 -7.42 -4.35 -12.25
CA ALA A 153 -7.92 -4.63 -13.58
C ALA A 153 -8.02 -6.16 -13.71
N THR A 154 -9.24 -6.68 -13.70
CA THR A 154 -9.49 -8.09 -13.99
C THR A 154 -8.99 -8.32 -15.40
N PRO A 155 -8.02 -9.20 -15.65
CA PRO A 155 -7.65 -9.56 -17.01
C PRO A 155 -8.89 -10.15 -17.66
N GLY A 156 -9.38 -9.51 -18.75
CA GLY A 156 -10.56 -9.94 -19.46
C GLY A 156 -10.41 -11.40 -19.87
N GLY A 157 -11.18 -12.27 -19.22
CA GLY A 157 -11.34 -13.65 -19.66
C GLY A 157 -11.88 -13.68 -21.08
N PRO A 158 -11.43 -14.59 -21.95
CA PRO A 158 -11.92 -14.69 -23.32
C PRO A 158 -13.42 -14.96 -23.29
N ALA A 159 -14.18 -14.10 -23.97
CA ALA A 159 -15.61 -14.27 -24.19
C ALA A 159 -15.83 -15.62 -24.91
N LEU A 160 -16.40 -16.59 -24.20
CA LEU A 160 -16.88 -17.82 -24.80
C LEU A 160 -18.03 -17.45 -25.75
N ARG A 161 -17.72 -17.40 -27.05
CA ARG A 161 -18.73 -17.35 -28.11
C ARG A 161 -19.61 -18.58 -27.96
N GLY A 162 -20.85 -18.37 -27.58
CA GLY A 162 -21.88 -19.41 -27.60
C GLY A 162 -22.08 -19.92 -29.00
N VAL A 163 -21.80 -21.21 -29.20
CA VAL A 163 -22.19 -21.99 -30.39
C VAL A 163 -23.69 -22.18 -30.27
N ARG A 164 -24.45 -21.54 -31.17
CA ARG A 164 -25.85 -21.89 -31.45
C ARG A 164 -25.88 -23.25 -32.14
N SER A 165 -26.37 -24.26 -31.45
CA SER A 165 -26.87 -25.49 -32.12
C SER A 165 -28.30 -25.24 -32.58
N THR A 166 -28.51 -25.28 -33.86
CA THR A 166 -29.80 -25.46 -34.52
C THR A 166 -30.06 -26.96 -34.67
N PHE A 167 -31.17 -27.41 -34.04
CA PHE A 167 -32.00 -28.51 -34.53
C PHE A 167 -33.45 -28.18 -34.19
#